data_94953fecb32c2d9a1857164a9ce6b3f4
#
_entry.id   94953fecb32c2d9a1857164a9ce6b3f4
#
_cell.length_a   1.000
_cell.length_b   1.000
_cell.length_c   1.000
_cell.angle_alpha   90.00
_cell.angle_beta   90.00
_cell.angle_gamma   90.00
#
_symmetry.space_group_name_H-M   'P 1'
#
loop_
_entity.id
_entity.type
_entity.pdbx_description
1 polymer ?
#
loop_
_entity_poly.entity_id
_entity_poly.type
_entity_poly.pdbx_seq_one_letter_code
_entity_poly.pdbx_strand_id
1 'polypeptide(L)'
;MTKKRISALGMAILMLIMTISTVILDTVPVKADGGPVIEFHYHRADGDYDPWSVWMWAEGQEGNDYPLEAKDGDAVARIEIPAGVTSVGFVVRTQDWAKDYEEDQFIDISEMISGTVIVKVESGVEGYTKEYGDDAVRGIKLNTAKYNGDKTITVTMTGDIEGELKNAFKVEGKDGEIQIADVNKIGNFVFEAV
;
A
#
# COMPACT_ATOMS: atom_id res chain seq x y z
N MET A 1 49.11 -31.64 -21.56
CA MET A 1 47.79 -31.80 -20.89
C MET A 1 47.50 -30.55 -20.08
N THR A 2 46.74 -29.60 -20.61
CA THR A 2 46.46 -28.31 -19.99
C THR A 2 45.11 -28.41 -19.30
N LYS A 3 45.11 -28.46 -17.96
CA LYS A 3 43.86 -28.41 -17.17
C LYS A 3 43.24 -27.01 -17.24
N LYS A 4 42.14 -26.87 -17.97
CA LYS A 4 41.25 -25.69 -17.89
C LYS A 4 40.66 -25.61 -16.48
N ARG A 5 41.01 -24.59 -15.73
CA ARG A 5 40.32 -24.21 -14.50
C ARG A 5 39.04 -23.53 -14.91
N ILE A 6 37.94 -24.20 -14.70
CA ILE A 6 36.59 -23.59 -14.79
C ILE A 6 36.45 -22.73 -13.54
N SER A 7 36.53 -21.44 -13.73
CA SER A 7 36.16 -20.46 -12.71
C SER A 7 34.66 -20.57 -12.49
N ALA A 8 34.27 -21.19 -11.39
CA ALA A 8 32.89 -21.17 -10.92
C ALA A 8 32.56 -19.74 -10.43
N LEU A 9 32.16 -18.89 -11.37
CA LEU A 9 31.52 -17.61 -11.03
C LEU A 9 30.15 -17.96 -10.47
N GLY A 10 30.08 -18.06 -9.14
CA GLY A 10 28.87 -18.38 -8.41
C GLY A 10 27.79 -17.38 -8.76
N MET A 11 26.69 -17.92 -9.24
CA MET A 11 25.45 -17.19 -9.43
C MET A 11 24.94 -16.78 -8.05
N ALA A 12 25.32 -15.58 -7.62
CA ALA A 12 24.79 -14.97 -6.41
C ALA A 12 23.33 -14.64 -6.69
N ILE A 13 22.42 -15.39 -6.09
CA ILE A 13 21.01 -15.01 -5.99
C ILE A 13 20.97 -13.81 -5.06
N LEU A 14 20.85 -12.62 -5.66
CA LEU A 14 20.72 -11.37 -4.95
C LEU A 14 19.29 -11.32 -4.35
N MET A 15 19.15 -11.65 -3.07
CA MET A 15 17.92 -11.36 -2.33
C MET A 15 17.96 -9.87 -1.97
N LEU A 16 17.26 -9.06 -2.77
CA LEU A 16 17.13 -7.64 -2.55
C LEU A 16 16.06 -7.41 -1.47
N ILE A 17 16.47 -7.23 -0.24
CA ILE A 17 15.59 -6.74 0.84
C ILE A 17 15.87 -5.26 0.96
N MET A 18 14.96 -4.43 0.41
CA MET A 18 14.99 -2.99 0.62
C MET A 18 14.22 -2.63 1.87
N THR A 19 14.90 -2.19 2.90
CA THR A 19 14.30 -1.46 4.01
C THR A 19 14.35 0.02 3.66
N ILE A 20 13.20 0.59 3.34
CA ILE A 20 13.09 2.05 3.19
C ILE A 20 13.11 2.63 4.60
N SER A 21 14.24 3.22 5.00
CA SER A 21 14.25 4.12 6.15
C SER A 21 13.47 5.36 5.73
N THR A 22 12.27 5.53 6.29
CA THR A 22 11.51 6.76 6.13
C THR A 22 12.34 7.90 6.71
N VAL A 23 12.96 8.67 5.82
CA VAL A 23 13.50 9.98 6.20
C VAL A 23 12.29 10.87 6.47
N ILE A 24 11.94 11.02 7.72
CA ILE A 24 10.96 12.02 8.14
C ILE A 24 11.67 13.37 7.98
N LEU A 25 11.38 14.02 6.86
CA LEU A 25 11.73 15.42 6.71
C LEU A 25 10.93 16.22 7.73
N ASP A 26 11.65 16.87 8.61
CA ASP A 26 11.17 17.67 9.73
C ASP A 26 10.50 18.97 9.21
N THR A 27 9.31 18.83 8.63
CA THR A 27 8.45 19.97 8.31
C THR A 27 7.00 19.58 8.44
N VAL A 28 6.41 19.96 9.54
CA VAL A 28 5.06 19.82 10.07
C VAL A 28 4.96 18.66 11.07
N PRO A 29 4.63 18.91 12.32
CA PRO A 29 4.26 17.86 13.24
C PRO A 29 2.89 17.32 12.79
N VAL A 30 2.91 16.34 11.91
CA VAL A 30 1.73 15.52 11.70
C VAL A 30 1.59 14.70 12.97
N LYS A 31 0.64 15.07 13.77
CA LYS A 31 0.20 14.30 14.91
C LYS A 31 -0.47 13.02 14.38
N ALA A 32 0.34 12.05 14.03
CA ALA A 32 -0.12 10.72 13.62
C ALA A 32 -0.48 9.91 14.87
N ASP A 33 -1.50 10.35 15.59
CA ASP A 33 -2.07 9.60 16.71
C ASP A 33 -3.13 8.57 16.24
N GLY A 34 -3.21 8.31 14.93
CA GLY A 34 -4.15 7.32 14.36
C GLY A 34 -3.63 6.78 13.02
N GLY A 35 -4.01 5.55 12.69
CA GLY A 35 -3.82 4.97 11.35
C GLY A 35 -4.72 5.63 10.31
N PRO A 36 -4.78 5.08 9.10
CA PRO A 36 -5.72 5.52 8.07
C PRO A 36 -7.18 5.39 8.52
N VAL A 37 -8.03 6.19 7.92
CA VAL A 37 -9.48 6.10 8.09
C VAL A 37 -10.10 5.76 6.74
N ILE A 38 -10.94 4.75 6.70
CA ILE A 38 -11.77 4.46 5.54
C ILE A 38 -13.12 5.14 5.74
N GLU A 39 -13.46 6.09 4.85
CA GLU A 39 -14.81 6.58 4.68
C GLU A 39 -15.48 5.74 3.60
N PHE A 40 -16.29 4.76 4.05
CA PHE A 40 -16.91 3.77 3.20
C PHE A 40 -18.29 4.25 2.78
N HIS A 41 -18.51 4.46 1.49
CA HIS A 41 -19.76 4.84 0.88
C HIS A 41 -20.37 3.64 0.17
N TYR A 42 -21.61 3.34 0.50
CA TYR A 42 -22.39 2.29 -0.15
C TYR A 42 -23.61 2.87 -0.83
N HIS A 43 -23.70 2.70 -2.14
CA HIS A 43 -24.80 3.18 -2.95
C HIS A 43 -25.77 2.05 -3.31
N ARG A 44 -27.07 2.31 -3.12
CA ARG A 44 -28.17 1.45 -3.57
C ARG A 44 -29.18 2.24 -4.34
N ALA A 45 -29.56 1.77 -5.51
CA ALA A 45 -30.56 2.43 -6.36
C ALA A 45 -31.97 2.51 -5.74
N ASP A 46 -32.29 1.56 -4.84
CA ASP A 46 -33.57 1.52 -4.11
C ASP A 46 -33.58 2.39 -2.86
N GLY A 47 -32.42 2.88 -2.41
CA GLY A 47 -32.26 3.70 -1.21
C GLY A 47 -32.57 2.99 0.11
N ASP A 48 -32.75 1.67 0.10
CA ASP A 48 -33.02 0.88 1.31
C ASP A 48 -31.72 0.41 1.94
N TYR A 49 -31.26 1.12 2.95
CA TYR A 49 -30.02 0.86 3.66
C TYR A 49 -30.21 0.19 5.02
N ASP A 50 -31.43 0.12 5.55
CA ASP A 50 -31.72 -0.28 6.92
C ASP A 50 -31.15 -1.66 7.32
N PRO A 51 -31.23 -2.74 6.49
CA PRO A 51 -30.71 -4.05 6.88
C PRO A 51 -29.20 -4.21 6.66
N TRP A 52 -28.52 -3.21 6.09
CA TRP A 52 -27.15 -3.35 5.59
C TRP A 52 -26.12 -2.75 6.53
N SER A 53 -25.02 -3.47 6.67
CA SER A 53 -23.80 -3.03 7.35
C SER A 53 -22.57 -3.47 6.55
N VAL A 54 -21.42 -2.88 6.83
CA VAL A 54 -20.16 -3.37 6.30
C VAL A 54 -19.43 -4.17 7.39
N TRP A 55 -19.15 -5.44 7.09
CA TRP A 55 -18.24 -6.26 7.88
C TRP A 55 -16.84 -6.08 7.30
N MET A 56 -15.90 -5.62 8.11
CA MET A 56 -14.53 -5.33 7.67
C MET A 56 -13.51 -5.97 8.61
N TRP A 57 -12.40 -6.45 8.04
CA TRP A 57 -11.28 -7.04 8.78
C TRP A 57 -9.94 -6.63 8.19
N ALA A 58 -8.92 -6.47 9.04
CA ALA A 58 -7.53 -6.42 8.61
C ALA A 58 -6.98 -7.84 8.45
N GLU A 59 -5.99 -8.02 7.58
CA GLU A 59 -5.39 -9.34 7.35
C GLU A 59 -4.88 -9.96 8.66
N GLY A 60 -5.33 -11.19 8.94
CA GLY A 60 -4.98 -11.93 10.17
C GLY A 60 -5.69 -11.47 11.44
N GLN A 61 -6.67 -10.59 11.35
CA GLN A 61 -7.48 -10.13 12.49
C GLN A 61 -8.94 -10.55 12.33
N GLU A 62 -9.67 -10.55 13.44
CA GLU A 62 -11.12 -10.72 13.42
C GLU A 62 -11.78 -9.48 12.81
N GLY A 63 -12.87 -9.70 12.07
CA GLY A 63 -13.68 -8.63 11.51
C GLY A 63 -14.60 -7.97 12.54
N ASN A 64 -15.02 -6.78 12.21
CA ASN A 64 -16.02 -6.03 12.96
C ASN A 64 -17.14 -5.58 12.05
N ASP A 65 -18.31 -5.40 12.65
CA ASP A 65 -19.50 -4.89 11.99
C ASP A 65 -19.55 -3.37 12.16
N TYR A 66 -19.71 -2.66 11.04
CA TYR A 66 -19.83 -1.22 11.04
C TYR A 66 -21.19 -0.84 10.43
N PRO A 67 -22.07 -0.21 11.21
CA PRO A 67 -23.36 0.24 10.71
C PRO A 67 -23.18 1.31 9.62
N LEU A 68 -24.06 1.27 8.65
CA LEU A 68 -24.11 2.24 7.57
C LEU A 68 -25.19 3.30 7.90
N GLU A 69 -24.81 4.56 7.88
CA GLU A 69 -25.70 5.69 8.12
C GLU A 69 -26.06 6.38 6.81
N ALA A 70 -27.34 6.52 6.52
CA ALA A 70 -27.81 7.18 5.30
C ALA A 70 -27.36 8.65 5.26
N LYS A 71 -26.69 9.05 4.17
CA LYS A 71 -26.14 10.39 3.97
C LYS A 71 -26.06 10.72 2.49
N ASP A 72 -26.74 11.81 2.07
CA ASP A 72 -26.64 12.41 0.73
C ASP A 72 -26.89 11.43 -0.44
N GLY A 73 -27.76 10.44 -0.24
CA GLY A 73 -28.13 9.45 -1.26
C GLY A 73 -27.29 8.15 -1.21
N ASP A 74 -26.30 8.10 -0.35
CA ASP A 74 -25.52 6.90 -0.02
C ASP A 74 -25.78 6.48 1.44
N ALA A 75 -25.18 5.37 1.85
CA ALA A 75 -24.98 5.04 3.26
C ALA A 75 -23.49 5.00 3.57
N VAL A 76 -23.09 5.61 4.68
CA VAL A 76 -21.69 5.87 4.99
C VAL A 76 -21.29 5.25 6.33
N ALA A 77 -20.12 4.61 6.37
CA ALA A 77 -19.45 4.24 7.61
C ALA A 77 -18.04 4.86 7.65
N ARG A 78 -17.62 5.31 8.84
CA ARG A 78 -16.27 5.82 9.08
C ARG A 78 -15.51 4.82 9.95
N ILE A 79 -14.44 4.25 9.41
CA ILE A 79 -13.74 3.10 9.98
C ILE A 79 -12.27 3.46 10.21
N GLU A 80 -11.85 3.47 11.47
CA GLU A 80 -10.45 3.68 11.83
C GLU A 80 -9.66 2.39 11.64
N ILE A 81 -8.56 2.47 10.90
CA ILE A 81 -7.71 1.32 10.61
C ILE A 81 -6.41 1.44 11.43
N PRO A 82 -5.99 0.38 12.11
CA PRO A 82 -4.74 0.39 12.85
C PRO A 82 -3.54 0.75 11.97
N ALA A 83 -2.60 1.50 12.53
CA ALA A 83 -1.36 1.85 11.83
C ALA A 83 -0.59 0.59 11.39
N GLY A 84 -0.04 0.64 10.17
CA GLY A 84 0.72 -0.47 9.60
C GLY A 84 -0.12 -1.54 8.89
N VAL A 85 -1.45 -1.48 8.93
CA VAL A 85 -2.32 -2.31 8.09
C VAL A 85 -2.20 -1.85 6.64
N THR A 86 -1.97 -2.81 5.74
CA THR A 86 -1.75 -2.54 4.32
C THR A 86 -2.91 -2.96 3.43
N SER A 87 -3.77 -3.83 3.94
CA SER A 87 -4.97 -4.30 3.24
C SER A 87 -6.07 -4.62 4.22
N VAL A 88 -7.30 -4.35 3.84
CA VAL A 88 -8.50 -4.72 4.59
C VAL A 88 -9.47 -5.47 3.68
N GLY A 89 -10.03 -6.56 4.18
CA GLY A 89 -11.13 -7.25 3.53
C GLY A 89 -12.46 -6.65 3.97
N PHE A 90 -13.47 -6.70 3.10
CA PHE A 90 -14.81 -6.30 3.47
C PHE A 90 -15.90 -7.11 2.75
N VAL A 91 -17.07 -7.16 3.36
CA VAL A 91 -18.34 -7.57 2.75
C VAL A 91 -19.43 -6.62 3.21
N VAL A 92 -20.31 -6.22 2.29
CA VAL A 92 -21.57 -5.58 2.66
C VAL A 92 -22.61 -6.68 2.86
N ARG A 93 -23.24 -6.70 4.02
CA ARG A 93 -24.12 -7.81 4.43
C ARG A 93 -25.27 -7.33 5.31
N THR A 94 -26.28 -8.18 5.41
CA THR A 94 -27.31 -8.04 6.44
C THR A 94 -26.89 -8.75 7.74
N GLN A 95 -27.63 -8.55 8.81
CA GLN A 95 -27.39 -9.27 10.07
C GLN A 95 -27.50 -10.78 9.93
N ASP A 96 -28.35 -11.28 9.03
CA ASP A 96 -28.50 -12.70 8.73
C ASP A 96 -27.44 -13.26 7.77
N TRP A 97 -26.38 -12.49 7.51
CA TRP A 97 -25.28 -12.85 6.60
C TRP A 97 -25.67 -13.00 5.13
N ALA A 98 -26.80 -12.42 4.70
CA ALA A 98 -27.03 -12.27 3.28
C ALA A 98 -26.05 -11.20 2.74
N LYS A 99 -25.17 -11.59 1.85
CA LYS A 99 -24.21 -10.72 1.22
C LYS A 99 -24.84 -9.96 0.05
N ASP A 100 -24.47 -8.70 -0.12
CA ASP A 100 -24.85 -7.89 -1.27
C ASP A 100 -24.09 -8.33 -2.53
N TYR A 101 -22.82 -8.71 -2.38
CA TYR A 101 -21.98 -9.34 -3.38
C TYR A 101 -21.38 -10.62 -2.83
N GLU A 102 -21.33 -11.71 -3.64
CA GLU A 102 -20.98 -13.07 -3.17
C GLU A 102 -19.56 -13.17 -2.62
N GLU A 103 -18.61 -12.56 -3.33
CA GLU A 103 -17.18 -12.67 -3.03
C GLU A 103 -16.72 -11.63 -2.02
N ASP A 104 -15.73 -12.03 -1.21
CA ASP A 104 -15.02 -11.09 -0.32
C ASP A 104 -14.18 -10.13 -1.15
N GLN A 105 -14.22 -8.85 -0.81
CA GLN A 105 -13.48 -7.80 -1.51
C GLN A 105 -12.37 -7.25 -0.63
N PHE A 106 -11.29 -6.75 -1.26
CA PHE A 106 -10.10 -6.28 -0.54
C PHE A 106 -9.69 -4.89 -1.01
N ILE A 107 -9.46 -3.99 -0.06
CA ILE A 107 -8.99 -2.62 -0.30
C ILE A 107 -7.50 -2.56 0.02
N ASP A 108 -6.68 -2.29 -0.97
CA ASP A 108 -5.26 -1.96 -0.76
C ASP A 108 -5.13 -0.52 -0.25
N ILE A 109 -4.65 -0.38 0.98
CA ILE A 109 -4.34 0.90 1.64
C ILE A 109 -2.87 1.00 2.00
N SER A 110 -2.06 0.14 1.42
CA SER A 110 -0.65 -0.01 1.74
C SER A 110 0.18 1.27 1.54
N GLU A 111 -0.24 2.21 0.72
CA GLU A 111 0.39 3.52 0.54
C GLU A 111 -0.09 4.58 1.56
N MET A 112 -1.11 4.28 2.36
CA MET A 112 -1.60 5.20 3.39
C MET A 112 -0.73 5.14 4.64
N ILE A 113 -0.34 6.31 5.13
CA ILE A 113 0.29 6.51 6.44
C ILE A 113 -0.79 6.93 7.44
N SER A 114 -1.59 7.94 7.07
CA SER A 114 -2.69 8.48 7.89
C SER A 114 -3.68 9.22 7.01
N GLY A 115 -4.75 9.74 7.62
CA GLY A 115 -5.80 10.50 6.94
C GLY A 115 -6.83 9.60 6.27
N THR A 116 -7.66 10.18 5.44
CA THR A 116 -8.87 9.54 4.93
C THR A 116 -8.68 8.95 3.53
N VAL A 117 -9.13 7.71 3.35
CA VAL A 117 -9.38 7.11 2.03
C VAL A 117 -10.89 6.93 1.87
N ILE A 118 -11.43 7.43 0.77
CA ILE A 118 -12.85 7.33 0.42
C ILE A 118 -13.02 6.12 -0.49
N VAL A 119 -13.85 5.18 -0.08
CA VAL A 119 -14.17 3.95 -0.83
C VAL A 119 -15.63 3.98 -1.20
N LYS A 120 -15.94 3.83 -2.48
CA LYS A 120 -17.32 3.85 -2.97
C LYS A 120 -17.66 2.50 -3.58
N VAL A 121 -18.71 1.89 -3.09
CA VAL A 121 -19.22 0.57 -3.48
C VAL A 121 -20.65 0.71 -3.98
N GLU A 122 -20.99 0.03 -5.06
CA GLU A 122 -22.34 -0.01 -5.59
C GLU A 122 -22.97 -1.38 -5.36
N SER A 123 -24.23 -1.40 -4.93
CA SER A 123 -24.97 -2.61 -4.61
C SER A 123 -25.00 -3.61 -5.76
N GLY A 124 -24.67 -4.86 -5.48
CA GLY A 124 -24.65 -5.96 -6.44
C GLY A 124 -23.54 -5.90 -7.48
N VAL A 125 -22.58 -4.97 -7.34
CA VAL A 125 -21.48 -4.78 -8.30
C VAL A 125 -20.16 -5.19 -7.66
N GLU A 126 -19.36 -5.97 -8.38
CA GLU A 126 -18.00 -6.30 -7.97
C GLU A 126 -17.07 -5.09 -8.01
N GLY A 127 -16.26 -4.95 -6.99
CA GLY A 127 -15.24 -3.91 -6.93
C GLY A 127 -15.70 -2.64 -6.23
N TYR A 128 -14.83 -1.66 -6.26
CA TYR A 128 -15.02 -0.35 -5.63
C TYR A 128 -14.21 0.69 -6.37
N THR A 129 -14.54 1.96 -6.17
CA THR A 129 -13.63 3.06 -6.50
C THR A 129 -12.96 3.58 -5.24
N LYS A 130 -11.74 4.08 -5.38
CA LYS A 130 -10.93 4.60 -4.28
C LYS A 130 -10.43 6.01 -4.61
N GLU A 131 -10.68 6.93 -3.70
CA GLU A 131 -10.21 8.32 -3.74
C GLU A 131 -9.49 8.65 -2.42
N TYR A 132 -8.64 9.66 -2.42
CA TYR A 132 -7.94 10.11 -1.22
C TYR A 132 -8.52 11.44 -0.75
N GLY A 133 -8.82 11.53 0.55
CA GLY A 133 -9.22 12.79 1.17
C GLY A 133 -8.09 13.82 1.16
N ASP A 134 -8.45 15.09 1.35
CA ASP A 134 -7.46 16.19 1.41
C ASP A 134 -6.49 16.07 2.59
N ASP A 135 -6.85 15.30 3.61
CA ASP A 135 -6.05 14.99 4.80
C ASP A 135 -5.16 13.74 4.62
N ALA A 136 -5.23 13.09 3.47
CA ALA A 136 -4.52 11.83 3.23
C ALA A 136 -3.00 12.04 3.15
N VAL A 137 -2.28 11.36 4.03
CA VAL A 137 -0.81 11.26 3.99
C VAL A 137 -0.43 9.92 3.43
N ARG A 138 0.26 9.92 2.29
CA ARG A 138 0.68 8.71 1.58
C ARG A 138 2.18 8.53 1.64
N GLY A 139 2.61 7.29 1.83
CA GLY A 139 4.04 6.92 1.77
C GLY A 139 4.47 6.57 0.35
N ILE A 140 5.74 6.82 0.07
CA ILE A 140 6.38 6.39 -1.18
C ILE A 140 6.83 4.95 -0.99
N LYS A 141 6.51 4.07 -1.95
CA LYS A 141 6.88 2.66 -1.93
C LYS A 141 7.76 2.28 -3.10
N LEU A 142 8.56 1.25 -2.86
CA LEU A 142 9.21 0.51 -3.92
C LEU A 142 8.14 -0.24 -4.74
N ASN A 143 8.07 0.07 -6.03
CA ASN A 143 7.25 -0.67 -6.98
C ASN A 143 8.05 -1.84 -7.58
N THR A 144 9.22 -1.55 -8.15
CA THR A 144 10.11 -2.57 -8.69
C THR A 144 11.58 -2.22 -8.47
N ALA A 145 12.42 -3.24 -8.37
CA ALA A 145 13.87 -3.09 -8.46
C ALA A 145 14.44 -4.11 -9.44
N LYS A 146 15.32 -3.67 -10.34
CA LYS A 146 15.93 -4.50 -11.37
C LYS A 146 17.42 -4.26 -11.42
N TYR A 147 18.21 -5.32 -11.24
CA TYR A 147 19.64 -5.29 -11.50
C TYR A 147 19.92 -5.31 -13.02
N ASN A 148 20.75 -4.38 -13.50
CA ASN A 148 21.02 -4.21 -14.94
C ASN A 148 22.22 -5.01 -15.45
N GLY A 149 22.98 -5.68 -14.54
CA GLY A 149 24.14 -6.49 -14.90
C GLY A 149 25.48 -5.72 -15.01
N ASP A 150 25.46 -4.41 -14.84
CA ASP A 150 26.59 -3.47 -14.95
C ASP A 150 26.94 -2.78 -13.63
N LYS A 151 26.55 -3.36 -12.50
CA LYS A 151 26.61 -2.83 -11.14
C LYS A 151 25.59 -1.72 -10.85
N THR A 152 24.60 -1.53 -11.71
CA THR A 152 23.51 -0.61 -11.45
C THR A 152 22.21 -1.34 -11.15
N ILE A 153 21.34 -0.69 -10.38
CA ILE A 153 19.98 -1.15 -10.07
C ILE A 153 19.01 -0.06 -10.46
N THR A 154 18.08 -0.37 -11.36
CA THR A 154 16.95 0.52 -11.65
C THR A 154 15.85 0.26 -10.63
N VAL A 155 15.42 1.32 -9.97
CA VAL A 155 14.38 1.32 -8.94
C VAL A 155 13.21 2.17 -9.43
N THR A 156 12.01 1.61 -9.43
CA THR A 156 10.77 2.33 -9.70
C THR A 156 9.98 2.47 -8.41
N MET A 157 9.58 3.70 -8.09
CA MET A 157 8.82 4.03 -6.88
C MET A 157 7.37 4.37 -7.24
N THR A 158 6.49 4.43 -6.24
CA THR A 158 5.10 4.89 -6.41
C THR A 158 4.96 6.41 -6.41
N GLY A 159 6.01 7.13 -6.02
CA GLY A 159 6.06 8.58 -5.97
C GLY A 159 7.48 9.11 -6.08
N ASP A 160 7.62 10.42 -6.04
CA ASP A 160 8.93 11.08 -6.09
C ASP A 160 9.58 11.09 -4.70
N ILE A 161 10.90 10.95 -4.68
CA ILE A 161 11.69 11.03 -3.45
C ILE A 161 12.33 12.41 -3.41
N GLU A 162 12.07 13.17 -2.34
CA GLU A 162 12.67 14.45 -2.08
C GLU A 162 13.90 14.30 -1.16
N GLY A 163 14.87 15.21 -1.29
CA GLY A 163 16.08 15.22 -0.49
C GLY A 163 17.26 14.45 -1.08
N GLU A 164 18.19 14.00 -0.21
CA GLU A 164 19.39 13.28 -0.65
C GLU A 164 19.06 11.84 -1.02
N LEU A 165 18.93 11.59 -2.31
CA LEU A 165 18.53 10.29 -2.88
C LEU A 165 19.39 9.12 -2.40
N LYS A 166 20.69 9.33 -2.21
CA LYS A 166 21.63 8.31 -1.74
C LYS A 166 21.24 7.72 -0.40
N ASN A 167 20.65 8.51 0.49
CA ASN A 167 20.23 8.09 1.82
C ASN A 167 18.85 7.41 1.83
N ALA A 168 18.11 7.51 0.71
CA ALA A 168 16.76 6.94 0.58
C ALA A 168 16.77 5.43 0.28
N PHE A 169 17.93 4.88 -0.13
CA PHE A 169 18.03 3.48 -0.54
C PHE A 169 19.07 2.72 0.28
N LYS A 170 18.74 1.49 0.63
CA LYS A 170 19.65 0.52 1.20
C LYS A 170 19.61 -0.75 0.37
N VAL A 171 20.74 -1.27 -0.02
CA VAL A 171 20.86 -2.53 -0.76
C VAL A 171 21.56 -3.56 0.12
N GLU A 172 20.93 -4.69 0.32
CA GLU A 172 21.51 -5.82 1.04
C GLU A 172 21.77 -6.99 0.09
N GLY A 173 22.98 -7.48 0.09
CA GLY A 173 23.38 -8.67 -0.62
C GLY A 173 23.54 -9.87 0.31
N LYS A 174 23.88 -11.03 -0.26
CA LYS A 174 24.09 -12.28 0.49
C LYS A 174 25.15 -12.14 1.59
N ASP A 175 26.15 -11.31 1.37
CA ASP A 175 27.32 -11.14 2.25
C ASP A 175 27.22 -9.86 3.10
N GLY A 176 26.06 -9.20 3.14
CA GLY A 176 25.79 -7.99 3.90
C GLY A 176 25.39 -6.78 3.06
N GLU A 177 25.49 -5.60 3.65
CA GLU A 177 25.12 -4.34 3.01
C GLU A 177 26.07 -3.99 1.87
N ILE A 178 25.48 -3.62 0.73
CA ILE A 178 26.19 -3.14 -0.46
C ILE A 178 26.17 -1.62 -0.42
N GLN A 179 27.36 -1.01 -0.46
CA GLN A 179 27.46 0.44 -0.48
C GLN A 179 27.02 1.00 -1.83
N ILE A 180 26.07 1.91 -1.80
CA ILE A 180 25.61 2.67 -2.96
C ILE A 180 26.57 3.85 -3.15
N ALA A 181 27.18 3.97 -4.32
CA ALA A 181 28.08 5.07 -4.62
C ALA A 181 27.29 6.35 -4.94
N ASP A 182 26.23 6.23 -5.74
CA ASP A 182 25.38 7.34 -6.14
C ASP A 182 23.96 6.86 -6.48
N VAL A 183 22.99 7.79 -6.49
CA VAL A 183 21.63 7.54 -6.95
C VAL A 183 21.18 8.69 -7.86
N ASN A 184 20.81 8.37 -9.07
CA ASN A 184 20.38 9.33 -10.08
C ASN A 184 18.90 9.14 -10.42
N LYS A 185 18.13 10.22 -10.47
CA LYS A 185 16.78 10.21 -11.03
C LYS A 185 16.87 10.17 -12.56
N ILE A 186 16.38 9.09 -13.17
CA ILE A 186 16.46 8.87 -14.63
C ILE A 186 15.09 8.97 -15.33
N GLY A 187 14.00 9.15 -14.58
CA GLY A 187 12.64 9.26 -15.12
C GLY A 187 11.64 9.63 -14.03
N ASN A 188 10.35 9.71 -14.39
CA ASN A 188 9.28 9.88 -13.42
C ASN A 188 9.25 8.69 -12.48
N PHE A 189 9.53 8.95 -11.17
CA PHE A 189 9.59 7.94 -10.11
C PHE A 189 10.56 6.78 -10.40
N VAL A 190 11.54 7.00 -11.32
CA VAL A 190 12.54 6.00 -11.69
C VAL A 190 13.93 6.51 -11.33
N PHE A 191 14.66 5.69 -10.59
CA PHE A 191 15.98 6.00 -10.05
C PHE A 191 16.97 4.90 -10.44
N GLU A 192 18.23 5.28 -10.62
CA GLU A 192 19.34 4.36 -10.84
C GLU A 192 20.34 4.48 -9.69
N ALA A 193 20.54 3.38 -8.96
CA ALA A 193 21.56 3.25 -7.93
C ALA A 193 22.82 2.59 -8.53
N VAL A 194 23.99 3.14 -8.23
CA VAL A 194 25.30 2.73 -8.76
C VAL A 194 26.21 2.24 -7.63
#